data_bae2bed505d9a807a6bc6f5a6cb2bde7
#
_entry.id   bae2bed505d9a807a6bc6f5a6cb2bde7
#
_cell.length_a   1.000
_cell.length_b   1.000
_cell.length_c   1.000
_cell.angle_alpha   90.00
_cell.angle_beta   90.00
_cell.angle_gamma   90.00
#
_symmetry.space_group_name_H-M   'P 1'
#
loop_
_entity.id
_entity.type
_entity.pdbx_description
1 polymer ?
#
loop_
_entity_poly.entity_id
_entity_poly.type
_entity_poly.pdbx_seq_one_letter_code
_entity_poly.pdbx_strand_id
1 'polypeptide(L)'
;LHLCDRRQRQMCIRDRYSDMHLKECTSYFQSSTDSSLLYIDHCREGRIESEIDNHAYSYLQENEMRVDDRRSHSGRFCFPLCHYHGMTLGFDLDIAVPALKDFFGGFSVDLYELQKKYCNDKKPFVIHNEPGIEHIFSELYFVPQQIKGDYYKVKALELLLYLDALQFSDSKEDRPYFYKGQVEKIKAIHDLITANLQEHYTMDELAERFQISLTGMKTCFKEIFGDSMYSYLRRYRMNVAATMLRQDSQKGIAEIAGAVGYESPSKFATAFRQVIGQTPMEYRKSFF
;
A
#
# COMPACT_ATOMS: atom_id res chain seq x y z
N LEU A 1 -14.88 -2.31 13.98
CA LEU A 1 -14.72 -2.98 15.27
C LEU A 1 -15.26 -4.41 15.15
N HIS A 2 -14.48 -5.34 14.61
CA HIS A 2 -14.86 -6.75 14.63
C HIS A 2 -14.12 -7.47 15.75
N LEU A 3 -14.93 -7.97 16.67
CA LEU A 3 -14.55 -8.84 17.77
C LEU A 3 -13.85 -10.08 17.19
N CYS A 4 -12.60 -10.31 17.58
CA CYS A 4 -11.95 -11.60 17.41
C CYS A 4 -12.82 -12.68 18.07
N ASP A 5 -13.21 -13.70 17.29
CA ASP A 5 -13.90 -14.87 17.81
C ASP A 5 -13.06 -15.53 18.91
N ARG A 6 -13.70 -15.94 20.03
CA ARG A 6 -13.04 -16.56 21.19
C ARG A 6 -12.19 -17.78 20.85
N ARG A 7 -12.44 -18.46 19.70
CA ARG A 7 -11.70 -19.63 19.24
C ARG A 7 -10.34 -19.29 18.59
N GLN A 8 -10.15 -18.07 18.05
CA GLN A 8 -8.87 -17.62 17.49
C GLN A 8 -7.82 -17.31 18.58
N ARG A 9 -8.23 -17.18 19.84
CA ARG A 9 -7.32 -16.89 20.97
C ARG A 9 -6.36 -18.03 21.32
N GLN A 10 -6.61 -19.26 20.89
CA GLN A 10 -5.77 -20.41 21.27
C GLN A 10 -4.43 -20.51 20.54
N MET A 11 -4.28 -19.91 19.34
CA MET A 11 -2.99 -19.87 18.63
C MET A 11 -2.44 -18.45 18.46
N CYS A 12 -3.09 -17.44 19.05
CA CYS A 12 -2.73 -16.01 18.98
C CYS A 12 -2.31 -15.47 17.62
N ILE A 13 -2.92 -16.00 16.57
CA ILE A 13 -2.87 -15.43 15.24
C ILE A 13 -4.03 -14.44 15.14
N ARG A 14 -3.72 -13.16 15.00
CA ARG A 14 -4.72 -12.11 14.77
C ARG A 14 -4.70 -11.78 13.29
N ASP A 15 -5.78 -12.10 12.58
CA ASP A 15 -5.98 -11.69 11.22
C ASP A 15 -6.81 -10.41 11.15
N ARG A 16 -6.42 -9.49 10.31
CA ARG A 16 -7.16 -8.27 10.01
C ARG A 16 -7.19 -8.04 8.51
N TYR A 17 -8.39 -8.07 7.98
CA TYR A 17 -8.65 -7.59 6.63
C TYR A 17 -8.92 -6.09 6.67
N SER A 18 -8.24 -5.32 5.85
CA SER A 18 -8.36 -3.87 5.76
C SER A 18 -8.83 -3.46 4.37
N ASP A 19 -9.95 -2.77 4.31
CA ASP A 19 -10.49 -2.14 3.11
C ASP A 19 -10.74 -0.67 3.46
N MET A 20 -9.83 0.20 3.02
CA MET A 20 -9.75 1.59 3.43
C MET A 20 -9.93 2.52 2.23
N HIS A 21 -10.96 3.37 2.29
CA HIS A 21 -11.26 4.40 1.31
C HIS A 21 -11.17 5.81 1.95
N LEU A 22 -9.99 6.15 2.45
CA LEU A 22 -9.72 7.40 3.17
C LEU A 22 -8.27 7.84 2.99
N LYS A 23 -7.96 9.09 3.29
CA LYS A 23 -6.60 9.64 3.16
C LYS A 23 -5.67 9.20 4.26
N GLU A 24 -6.18 9.13 5.50
CA GLU A 24 -5.36 8.78 6.67
C GLU A 24 -6.22 8.16 7.78
N CYS A 25 -5.57 7.36 8.62
CA CYS A 25 -6.16 6.88 9.85
C CYS A 25 -5.11 6.81 10.98
N THR A 26 -5.58 6.87 12.21
CA THR A 26 -4.74 6.61 13.38
C THR A 26 -5.14 5.27 13.96
N SER A 27 -4.18 4.38 14.11
CA SER A 27 -4.38 3.11 14.81
C SER A 27 -4.18 3.33 16.30
N TYR A 28 -5.07 2.75 17.13
CA TYR A 28 -4.87 2.66 18.57
C TYR A 28 -3.76 1.66 18.97
N PHE A 29 -3.08 1.06 18.01
CA PHE A 29 -1.85 0.32 18.29
C PHE A 29 -0.80 1.35 18.71
N GLN A 30 -0.69 1.56 20.02
CA GLN A 30 0.50 2.22 20.56
C GLN A 30 1.70 1.36 20.18
N SER A 31 2.84 2.01 19.91
CA SER A 31 4.12 1.33 19.82
C SER A 31 4.25 0.45 21.05
N SER A 32 4.10 -0.86 20.87
CA SER A 32 4.30 -1.80 21.95
C SER A 32 5.79 -1.77 22.27
N THR A 33 6.14 -1.50 23.52
CA THR A 33 7.49 -1.76 24.03
C THR A 33 7.74 -3.26 24.14
N ASP A 34 6.72 -4.05 23.84
CA ASP A 34 6.73 -5.50 23.90
C ASP A 34 7.46 -6.05 22.66
N SER A 35 8.58 -6.70 22.89
CA SER A 35 9.44 -7.28 21.86
C SER A 35 8.92 -8.60 21.30
N SER A 36 7.81 -9.11 21.81
CA SER A 36 7.26 -10.43 21.46
C SER A 36 6.21 -10.42 20.35
N LEU A 37 6.01 -9.28 19.66
CA LEU A 37 5.03 -9.18 18.58
C LEU A 37 5.70 -9.27 17.20
N LEU A 38 5.12 -10.05 16.30
CA LEU A 38 5.49 -10.13 14.89
C LEU A 38 4.26 -9.87 14.03
N TYR A 39 4.35 -8.92 13.11
CA TYR A 39 3.31 -8.59 12.17
C TYR A 39 3.77 -8.84 10.73
N ILE A 40 2.85 -9.38 9.94
CA ILE A 40 3.01 -9.58 8.52
C ILE A 40 1.87 -8.87 7.81
N ASP A 41 2.18 -7.80 7.10
CA ASP A 41 1.22 -7.04 6.31
C ASP A 41 1.39 -7.37 4.83
N HIS A 42 0.32 -7.68 4.13
CA HIS A 42 0.30 -7.84 2.68
C HIS A 42 -0.64 -6.81 2.05
N CYS A 43 -0.17 -6.13 1.03
CA CYS A 43 -0.97 -5.18 0.24
C CYS A 43 -1.47 -5.85 -1.03
N ARG A 44 -2.78 -5.98 -1.17
CA ARG A 44 -3.42 -6.51 -2.37
C ARG A 44 -3.66 -5.44 -3.42
N GLU A 45 -4.12 -4.26 -2.97
CA GLU A 45 -4.45 -3.12 -3.85
C GLU A 45 -4.16 -1.81 -3.13
N GLY A 46 -3.75 -0.82 -3.89
CA GLY A 46 -3.50 0.51 -3.36
C GLY A 46 -2.13 0.66 -2.73
N ARG A 47 -2.06 1.49 -1.68
CA ARG A 47 -0.79 1.82 -1.04
C ARG A 47 -1.00 2.31 0.38
N ILE A 48 -0.14 1.89 1.30
CA ILE A 48 -0.11 2.38 2.68
C ILE A 48 1.26 3.00 2.98
N GLU A 49 1.23 4.17 3.58
CA GLU A 49 2.38 4.88 4.15
C GLU A 49 2.35 4.72 5.66
N SER A 50 3.48 4.37 6.22
CA SER A 50 3.69 4.28 7.66
C SER A 50 4.83 5.19 8.08
N GLU A 51 4.61 6.03 9.08
CA GLU A 51 5.66 6.86 9.67
C GLU A 51 6.50 6.03 10.64
N ILE A 52 7.83 6.09 10.48
CA ILE A 52 8.81 5.36 11.29
C ILE A 52 9.69 6.37 12.01
N ASP A 53 9.77 6.28 13.34
CA ASP A 53 10.64 7.09 14.21
C ASP A 53 10.49 8.61 14.02
N ASN A 54 9.33 9.12 13.65
CA ASN A 54 9.02 10.53 13.37
C ASN A 54 9.91 11.23 12.32
N HIS A 55 10.77 10.48 11.61
CA HIS A 55 11.75 11.07 10.68
C HIS A 55 11.75 10.47 9.29
N ALA A 56 11.16 9.30 9.11
CA ALA A 56 11.14 8.57 7.85
C ALA A 56 9.77 7.93 7.59
N TYR A 57 9.50 7.65 6.31
CA TYR A 57 8.30 6.96 5.87
C TYR A 57 8.67 5.67 5.15
N SER A 58 7.90 4.61 5.42
CA SER A 58 7.91 3.35 4.69
C SER A 58 6.61 3.20 3.93
N TYR A 59 6.72 2.67 2.74
CA TYR A 59 5.58 2.40 1.86
C TYR A 59 5.44 0.90 1.64
N LEU A 60 4.20 0.44 1.58
CA LEU A 60 3.85 -0.91 1.14
C LEU A 60 2.86 -0.77 -0.01
N GLN A 61 3.19 -1.33 -1.15
CA GLN A 61 2.39 -1.25 -2.38
C GLN A 61 1.83 -2.61 -2.78
N GLU A 62 1.03 -2.60 -3.83
CA GLU A 62 0.40 -3.79 -4.39
C GLU A 62 1.41 -4.93 -4.63
N ASN A 63 1.03 -6.14 -4.23
CA ASN A 63 1.82 -7.37 -4.29
C ASN A 63 3.11 -7.36 -3.45
N GLU A 64 3.14 -6.54 -2.42
CA GLU A 64 4.23 -6.53 -1.47
C GLU A 64 3.78 -7.00 -0.10
N MET A 65 4.74 -7.59 0.60
CA MET A 65 4.59 -8.00 1.97
C MET A 65 5.61 -7.32 2.87
N ARG A 66 5.19 -6.91 4.05
CA ARG A 66 6.04 -6.31 5.07
C ARG A 66 6.04 -7.18 6.32
N VAL A 67 7.23 -7.43 6.85
CA VAL A 67 7.41 -8.04 8.17
C VAL A 67 7.90 -6.96 9.13
N ASP A 68 7.25 -6.85 10.30
CA ASP A 68 7.48 -5.74 11.22
C ASP A 68 7.12 -6.15 12.67
N ASP A 69 7.82 -5.62 13.65
CA ASP A 69 7.52 -5.79 15.07
C ASP A 69 6.79 -4.57 15.69
N ARG A 70 6.50 -3.57 14.88
CA ARG A 70 5.79 -2.34 15.25
C ARG A 70 6.45 -1.47 16.34
N ARG A 71 7.69 -1.73 16.72
CA ARG A 71 8.39 -0.95 17.77
C ARG A 71 8.65 0.49 17.37
N SER A 72 8.84 0.74 16.07
CA SER A 72 9.15 2.07 15.53
C SER A 72 7.95 2.79 14.92
N HIS A 73 6.74 2.29 15.13
CA HIS A 73 5.53 2.86 14.52
C HIS A 73 4.91 3.97 15.36
N SER A 74 4.62 5.11 14.72
CA SER A 74 3.85 6.22 15.34
C SER A 74 2.35 5.92 15.51
N GLY A 75 1.86 4.86 14.89
CA GLY A 75 0.43 4.52 14.84
C GLY A 75 -0.36 5.32 13.80
N ARG A 76 0.28 6.26 13.06
CA ARG A 76 -0.34 7.00 11.97
C ARG A 76 -0.07 6.32 10.65
N PHE A 77 -1.15 6.11 9.87
CA PHE A 77 -1.10 5.54 8.53
C PHE A 77 -1.76 6.51 7.55
N CYS A 78 -1.11 6.70 6.41
CA CYS A 78 -1.67 7.46 5.30
C CYS A 78 -1.85 6.55 4.08
N PHE A 79 -2.85 6.88 3.27
CA PHE A 79 -3.17 6.17 2.03
C PHE A 79 -3.03 7.13 0.86
N PRO A 80 -1.85 7.21 0.22
CA PRO A 80 -1.57 8.21 -0.81
C PRO A 80 -2.53 8.17 -2.00
N LEU A 81 -3.10 6.99 -2.28
CA LEU A 81 -4.09 6.79 -3.34
C LEU A 81 -5.54 6.86 -2.83
N CYS A 82 -5.77 7.23 -1.57
CA CYS A 82 -7.08 7.20 -0.91
C CYS A 82 -7.76 5.82 -0.96
N HIS A 83 -7.00 4.78 -1.22
CA HIS A 83 -7.43 3.40 -1.31
C HIS A 83 -6.34 2.46 -0.83
N TYR A 84 -6.70 1.50 0.01
CA TYR A 84 -5.82 0.42 0.46
C TYR A 84 -6.64 -0.81 0.79
N HIS A 85 -6.25 -1.91 0.21
CA HIS A 85 -6.84 -3.22 0.42
C HIS A 85 -5.74 -4.20 0.79
N GLY A 86 -5.79 -4.76 1.97
CA GLY A 86 -4.71 -5.60 2.46
C GLY A 86 -5.11 -6.47 3.64
N MET A 87 -4.17 -7.32 4.04
CA MET A 87 -4.32 -8.25 5.15
C MET A 87 -3.12 -8.12 6.09
N THR A 88 -3.40 -8.16 7.39
CA THR A 88 -2.40 -8.21 8.44
C THR A 88 -2.56 -9.51 9.22
N LEU A 89 -1.49 -10.25 9.37
CA LEU A 89 -1.36 -11.37 10.31
C LEU A 89 -0.47 -10.93 11.46
N GLY A 90 -0.95 -11.05 12.69
CA GLY A 90 -0.21 -10.70 13.90
C GLY A 90 0.00 -11.90 14.78
N PHE A 91 1.22 -12.09 15.27
CA PHE A 91 1.63 -13.16 16.17
C PHE A 91 2.13 -12.56 17.46
N ASP A 92 1.57 -13.03 18.57
CA ASP A 92 2.12 -12.84 19.91
C ASP A 92 3.02 -14.04 20.19
N LEU A 93 4.34 -13.83 20.14
CA LEU A 93 5.31 -14.93 20.17
C LEU A 93 5.29 -15.68 21.50
N ASP A 94 5.01 -14.98 22.62
CA ASP A 94 4.96 -15.61 23.94
C ASP A 94 3.80 -16.59 24.06
N ILE A 95 2.79 -16.43 23.22
CA ILE A 95 1.64 -17.33 23.15
C ILE A 95 1.73 -18.28 21.94
N ALA A 96 2.19 -17.79 20.80
CA ALA A 96 2.25 -18.59 19.58
C ALA A 96 3.29 -19.72 19.66
N VAL A 97 4.45 -19.47 20.24
CA VAL A 97 5.54 -20.48 20.35
C VAL A 97 5.13 -21.70 21.16
N PRO A 98 4.62 -21.57 22.43
CA PRO A 98 4.13 -22.73 23.17
C PRO A 98 2.96 -23.42 22.49
N ALA A 99 2.01 -22.66 21.92
CA ALA A 99 0.85 -23.25 21.24
C ALA A 99 1.24 -24.10 20.02
N LEU A 100 2.21 -23.65 19.20
CA LEU A 100 2.71 -24.40 18.06
C LEU A 100 3.47 -25.67 18.50
N LYS A 101 4.23 -25.60 19.58
CA LYS A 101 4.91 -26.75 20.15
C LYS A 101 3.92 -27.82 20.64
N ASP A 102 2.85 -27.40 21.30
CA ASP A 102 1.84 -28.33 21.82
C ASP A 102 1.03 -28.98 20.69
N PHE A 103 0.72 -28.22 19.62
CA PHE A 103 -0.14 -28.69 18.53
C PHE A 103 0.58 -29.65 17.58
N PHE A 104 1.86 -29.41 17.25
CA PHE A 104 2.63 -30.20 16.27
C PHE A 104 3.63 -31.17 16.90
N GLY A 105 3.77 -31.21 18.22
CA GLY A 105 4.85 -31.97 18.86
C GLY A 105 6.25 -31.38 18.55
N GLY A 106 6.29 -30.22 17.88
CA GLY A 106 7.45 -29.48 17.45
C GLY A 106 7.21 -28.86 16.07
N PHE A 107 7.21 -27.54 15.97
CA PHE A 107 7.20 -26.79 14.72
C PHE A 107 8.65 -26.44 14.37
N SER A 108 9.06 -26.66 13.13
CA SER A 108 10.48 -26.53 12.73
C SER A 108 10.98 -25.07 12.72
N VAL A 109 10.06 -24.09 12.64
CA VAL A 109 10.40 -22.66 12.60
C VAL A 109 10.51 -22.10 14.01
N ASP A 110 11.65 -21.52 14.33
CA ASP A 110 11.82 -20.69 15.52
C ASP A 110 11.33 -19.28 15.25
N LEU A 111 10.19 -18.90 15.83
CA LEU A 111 9.57 -17.61 15.58
C LEU A 111 10.38 -16.42 16.13
N TYR A 112 11.19 -16.63 17.18
CA TYR A 112 12.07 -15.58 17.69
C TYR A 112 13.26 -15.34 16.75
N GLU A 113 13.84 -16.41 16.20
CA GLU A 113 14.89 -16.28 15.18
C GLU A 113 14.31 -15.71 13.87
N LEU A 114 13.06 -16.07 13.51
CA LEU A 114 12.36 -15.47 12.36
C LEU A 114 12.15 -13.97 12.57
N GLN A 115 11.68 -13.55 13.74
CA GLN A 115 11.54 -12.13 14.08
C GLN A 115 12.88 -11.40 13.98
N LYS A 116 13.96 -11.98 14.52
CA LYS A 116 15.29 -11.42 14.48
C LYS A 116 15.81 -11.30 13.04
N LYS A 117 15.54 -12.31 12.19
CA LYS A 117 15.90 -12.30 10.76
C LYS A 117 15.34 -11.09 10.03
N TYR A 118 14.08 -10.72 10.31
CA TYR A 118 13.37 -9.67 9.59
C TYR A 118 13.31 -8.31 10.32
N CYS A 119 13.42 -8.28 11.65
CA CYS A 119 13.20 -7.07 12.45
C CYS A 119 14.45 -6.61 13.21
N ASN A 120 15.65 -7.05 12.80
CA ASN A 120 16.91 -6.76 13.52
C ASN A 120 17.21 -5.26 13.62
N ASP A 121 16.92 -4.50 12.57
CA ASP A 121 17.25 -3.06 12.44
C ASP A 121 16.16 -2.13 12.97
N LYS A 122 15.14 -2.66 13.67
CA LYS A 122 13.94 -1.91 14.11
C LYS A 122 13.20 -1.21 12.95
N LYS A 123 13.48 -1.61 11.72
CA LYS A 123 12.83 -1.10 10.52
C LYS A 123 11.98 -2.20 9.90
N PRO A 124 10.84 -1.85 9.30
CA PRO A 124 10.05 -2.82 8.56
C PRO A 124 10.84 -3.42 7.41
N PHE A 125 10.78 -4.73 7.26
CA PHE A 125 11.37 -5.44 6.14
C PHE A 125 10.32 -5.68 5.06
N VAL A 126 10.56 -5.18 3.84
CA VAL A 126 9.60 -5.32 2.73
C VAL A 126 10.12 -6.35 1.73
N ILE A 127 9.27 -7.30 1.38
CA ILE A 127 9.52 -8.34 0.38
C ILE A 127 8.70 -8.02 -0.87
N HIS A 128 9.40 -8.01 -2.01
CA HIS A 128 8.83 -7.62 -3.30
C HIS A 128 8.72 -8.82 -4.22
N ASN A 129 7.63 -8.87 -5.00
CA ASN A 129 7.47 -9.76 -6.16
C ASN A 129 7.86 -11.22 -5.88
N GLU A 130 7.47 -11.74 -4.70
CA GLU A 130 7.74 -13.13 -4.34
C GLU A 130 6.52 -14.01 -4.67
N PRO A 131 6.58 -14.83 -5.75
CA PRO A 131 5.40 -15.53 -6.25
C PRO A 131 4.76 -16.49 -5.23
N GLY A 132 5.58 -17.10 -4.36
CA GLY A 132 5.08 -18.00 -3.32
C GLY A 132 4.25 -17.27 -2.27
N ILE A 133 4.66 -16.06 -1.90
CA ILE A 133 3.92 -15.19 -0.98
C ILE A 133 2.62 -14.72 -1.62
N GLU A 134 2.67 -14.27 -2.87
CA GLU A 134 1.47 -13.85 -3.62
C GLU A 134 0.46 -15.00 -3.72
N HIS A 135 0.92 -16.23 -3.97
CA HIS A 135 0.06 -17.41 -4.00
C HIS A 135 -0.64 -17.64 -2.65
N ILE A 136 0.10 -17.64 -1.55
CA ILE A 136 -0.44 -17.84 -0.21
C ILE A 136 -1.52 -16.79 0.11
N PHE A 137 -1.24 -15.51 -0.14
CA PHE A 137 -2.20 -14.45 0.14
C PHE A 137 -3.39 -14.44 -0.83
N SER A 138 -3.21 -14.79 -2.10
CA SER A 138 -4.32 -14.89 -3.05
C SER A 138 -5.39 -15.86 -2.56
N GLU A 139 -5.00 -16.97 -1.96
CA GLU A 139 -5.93 -17.94 -1.38
C GLU A 139 -6.60 -17.42 -0.10
N LEU A 140 -5.88 -16.66 0.74
CA LEU A 140 -6.43 -16.08 1.96
C LEU A 140 -7.55 -15.06 1.71
N TYR A 141 -7.54 -14.37 0.58
CA TYR A 141 -8.58 -13.39 0.25
C TYR A 141 -9.93 -14.00 -0.16
N PHE A 142 -9.96 -15.26 -0.60
CA PHE A 142 -11.17 -15.90 -1.16
C PHE A 142 -11.66 -17.12 -0.37
N VAL A 143 -11.37 -17.17 0.92
CA VAL A 143 -11.73 -18.33 1.76
C VAL A 143 -13.21 -18.35 2.08
N PRO A 144 -13.91 -19.49 1.85
CA PRO A 144 -15.27 -19.69 2.32
C PRO A 144 -15.40 -19.52 3.83
N GLN A 145 -16.46 -18.83 4.26
CA GLN A 145 -16.65 -18.47 5.66
C GLN A 145 -16.67 -19.69 6.61
N GLN A 146 -17.14 -20.84 6.14
CA GLN A 146 -17.28 -22.06 6.92
C GLN A 146 -15.95 -22.63 7.41
N ILE A 147 -14.88 -22.46 6.63
CA ILE A 147 -13.55 -23.02 6.92
C ILE A 147 -12.54 -21.93 7.29
N LYS A 148 -12.95 -20.66 7.25
CA LYS A 148 -12.05 -19.49 7.33
C LYS A 148 -11.09 -19.57 8.53
N GLY A 149 -11.58 -19.87 9.72
CA GLY A 149 -10.76 -19.87 10.93
C GLY A 149 -9.63 -20.89 10.92
N ASP A 150 -9.87 -22.11 10.45
CA ASP A 150 -8.86 -23.17 10.41
C ASP A 150 -7.96 -23.03 9.17
N TYR A 151 -8.53 -22.58 8.04
CA TYR A 151 -7.77 -22.32 6.83
C TYR A 151 -6.71 -21.21 7.05
N TYR A 152 -7.07 -20.15 7.75
CA TYR A 152 -6.13 -19.07 8.08
C TYR A 152 -4.97 -19.56 8.95
N LYS A 153 -5.22 -20.48 9.88
CA LYS A 153 -4.16 -21.09 10.70
C LYS A 153 -3.19 -21.88 9.82
N VAL A 154 -3.72 -22.72 8.92
CA VAL A 154 -2.89 -23.53 8.00
C VAL A 154 -2.04 -22.62 7.11
N LYS A 155 -2.64 -21.60 6.51
CA LYS A 155 -1.93 -20.66 5.64
C LYS A 155 -0.91 -19.79 6.39
N ALA A 156 -1.21 -19.42 7.63
CA ALA A 156 -0.23 -18.73 8.47
C ALA A 156 1.00 -19.60 8.76
N LEU A 157 0.81 -20.90 9.00
CA LEU A 157 1.92 -21.84 9.19
C LEU A 157 2.72 -22.04 7.90
N GLU A 158 2.04 -22.18 6.77
CA GLU A 158 2.69 -22.24 5.46
C GLU A 158 3.54 -21.00 5.19
N LEU A 159 3.00 -19.82 5.49
CA LEU A 159 3.72 -18.55 5.35
C LEU A 159 4.96 -18.48 6.26
N LEU A 160 4.86 -18.93 7.52
CA LEU A 160 6.00 -18.96 8.43
C LEU A 160 7.10 -19.91 7.95
N LEU A 161 6.74 -21.10 7.43
CA LEU A 161 7.70 -22.04 6.82
C LEU A 161 8.37 -21.43 5.59
N TYR A 162 7.59 -20.76 4.76
CA TYR A 162 8.09 -20.09 3.56
C TYR A 162 9.08 -18.98 3.90
N LEU A 163 8.74 -18.13 4.86
CA LEU A 163 9.59 -17.04 5.35
C LEU A 163 10.89 -17.55 5.97
N ASP A 164 10.84 -18.67 6.71
CA ASP A 164 12.03 -19.26 7.30
C ASP A 164 12.99 -19.76 6.21
N ALA A 165 12.46 -20.41 5.17
CA ALA A 165 13.22 -20.94 4.05
C ALA A 165 13.77 -19.87 3.08
N LEU A 166 13.18 -18.67 3.01
CA LEU A 166 13.63 -17.60 2.14
C LEU A 166 15.06 -17.19 2.48
N GLN A 167 15.91 -17.20 1.46
CA GLN A 167 17.29 -16.69 1.55
C GLN A 167 17.36 -15.39 0.74
N PHE A 168 17.81 -14.32 1.37
CA PHE A 168 18.09 -13.08 0.67
C PHE A 168 19.56 -13.09 0.24
N SER A 169 19.83 -12.84 -1.04
CA SER A 169 21.17 -12.48 -1.47
C SER A 169 21.57 -11.18 -0.75
N ASP A 170 22.86 -11.03 -0.40
CA ASP A 170 23.38 -9.84 0.32
C ASP A 170 23.16 -8.49 -0.37
N SER A 171 22.64 -8.48 -1.59
CA SER A 171 22.06 -7.28 -2.20
C SER A 171 20.69 -7.04 -1.55
N LYS A 172 20.69 -6.54 -0.32
CA LYS A 172 19.53 -5.85 0.22
C LYS A 172 19.19 -4.76 -0.79
N GLU A 173 18.11 -4.94 -1.55
CA GLU A 173 17.42 -3.80 -2.14
C GLU A 173 16.82 -3.03 -0.96
N ASP A 174 17.68 -2.27 -0.29
CA ASP A 174 17.25 -1.29 0.69
C ASP A 174 16.34 -0.33 -0.08
N ARG A 175 15.03 -0.49 0.06
CA ARG A 175 14.14 0.58 -0.37
C ARG A 175 14.57 1.84 0.33
N PRO A 176 14.78 2.93 -0.41
CA PRO A 176 15.17 4.17 0.20
C PRO A 176 14.06 4.60 1.17
N TYR A 177 14.38 4.66 2.46
CA TYR A 177 13.55 5.37 3.41
C TYR A 177 13.62 6.86 3.05
N PHE A 178 12.46 7.48 2.84
CA PHE A 178 12.44 8.90 2.50
C PHE A 178 12.33 9.72 3.77
N TYR A 179 13.25 10.67 3.92
CA TYR A 179 13.18 11.63 5.02
C TYR A 179 11.91 12.45 4.95
N LYS A 180 11.33 12.75 6.10
CA LYS A 180 10.07 13.49 6.24
C LYS A 180 10.03 14.75 5.38
N GLY A 181 11.06 15.59 5.41
CA GLY A 181 11.13 16.81 4.61
C GLY A 181 11.08 16.57 3.09
N GLN A 182 11.60 15.43 2.60
CA GLN A 182 11.51 15.08 1.20
C GLN A 182 10.08 14.66 0.83
N VAL A 183 9.46 13.83 1.66
CA VAL A 183 8.07 13.38 1.48
C VAL A 183 7.09 14.55 1.50
N GLU A 184 7.26 15.50 2.43
CA GLU A 184 6.45 16.72 2.52
C GLU A 184 6.54 17.57 1.25
N LYS A 185 7.75 17.73 0.69
CA LYS A 185 7.94 18.42 -0.60
C LYS A 185 7.20 17.72 -1.73
N ILE A 186 7.28 16.38 -1.80
CA ILE A 186 6.59 15.61 -2.84
C ILE A 186 5.06 15.69 -2.69
N LYS A 187 4.55 15.66 -1.47
CA LYS A 187 3.11 15.85 -1.21
C LYS A 187 2.65 17.25 -1.62
N ALA A 188 3.45 18.29 -1.34
CA ALA A 188 3.16 19.65 -1.77
C ALA A 188 3.22 19.81 -3.31
N ILE A 189 4.13 19.13 -4.00
CA ILE A 189 4.16 19.05 -5.47
C ILE A 189 2.88 18.38 -5.98
N HIS A 190 2.48 17.24 -5.40
CA HIS A 190 1.25 16.55 -5.77
C HIS A 190 0.03 17.45 -5.61
N ASP A 191 -0.11 18.14 -4.49
CA ASP A 191 -1.22 19.05 -4.24
C ASP A 191 -1.26 20.19 -5.24
N LEU A 192 -0.10 20.75 -5.60
CA LEU A 192 0.01 21.80 -6.62
C LEU A 192 -0.49 21.32 -7.98
N ILE A 193 0.01 20.17 -8.47
CA ILE A 193 -0.31 19.67 -9.82
C ILE A 193 -1.74 19.11 -9.93
N THR A 194 -2.35 18.73 -8.82
CA THR A 194 -3.73 18.21 -8.79
C THR A 194 -4.77 19.32 -8.55
N ALA A 195 -4.41 20.40 -7.89
CA ALA A 195 -5.28 21.57 -7.69
C ALA A 195 -5.49 22.37 -8.98
N ASN A 196 -4.47 22.43 -9.87
CA ASN A 196 -4.47 23.25 -11.07
C ASN A 196 -4.22 22.39 -12.32
N LEU A 197 -5.22 21.60 -12.72
CA LEU A 197 -5.09 20.65 -13.83
C LEU A 197 -4.84 21.31 -15.20
N GLN A 198 -5.20 22.59 -15.35
CA GLN A 198 -4.97 23.34 -16.58
C GLN A 198 -3.53 23.80 -16.72
N GLU A 199 -2.80 23.94 -15.63
CA GLU A 199 -1.42 24.37 -15.65
C GLU A 199 -0.48 23.20 -16.01
N HIS A 200 0.58 23.56 -16.76
CA HIS A 200 1.61 22.63 -17.17
C HIS A 200 2.93 23.02 -16.52
N TYR A 201 3.39 22.19 -15.60
CA TYR A 201 4.68 22.34 -14.94
C TYR A 201 5.69 21.38 -15.56
N THR A 202 6.87 21.87 -15.88
CA THR A 202 8.01 21.01 -16.23
C THR A 202 8.60 20.39 -14.98
N MET A 203 9.31 19.27 -15.13
CA MET A 203 9.98 18.61 -14.01
C MET A 203 11.08 19.50 -13.40
N ASP A 204 11.76 20.29 -14.25
CA ASP A 204 12.83 21.18 -13.80
C ASP A 204 12.27 22.36 -12.99
N GLU A 205 11.16 22.98 -13.43
CA GLU A 205 10.47 24.03 -12.65
C GLU A 205 10.02 23.54 -11.28
N LEU A 206 9.45 22.32 -11.21
CA LEU A 206 9.04 21.74 -9.94
C LEU A 206 10.25 21.43 -9.05
N ALA A 207 11.31 20.87 -9.62
CA ALA A 207 12.52 20.54 -8.86
C ALA A 207 13.19 21.81 -8.30
N GLU A 208 13.27 22.90 -9.07
CA GLU A 208 13.79 24.20 -8.64
C GLU A 208 12.89 24.83 -7.56
N ARG A 209 11.59 24.93 -7.83
CA ARG A 209 10.61 25.54 -6.92
C ARG A 209 10.58 24.90 -5.54
N PHE A 210 10.69 23.58 -5.47
CA PHE A 210 10.67 22.84 -4.22
C PHE A 210 12.05 22.49 -3.67
N GLN A 211 13.13 22.97 -4.33
CA GLN A 211 14.51 22.74 -3.89
C GLN A 211 14.78 21.25 -3.64
N ILE A 212 14.46 20.41 -4.62
CA ILE A 212 14.69 18.98 -4.60
C ILE A 212 15.42 18.56 -5.88
N SER A 213 16.33 17.59 -5.80
CA SER A 213 16.98 17.08 -7.01
C SER A 213 15.97 16.40 -7.93
N LEU A 214 16.14 16.53 -9.25
CA LEU A 214 15.24 15.93 -10.24
C LEU A 214 15.10 14.40 -10.06
N THR A 215 16.22 13.72 -9.81
CA THR A 215 16.24 12.26 -9.56
C THR A 215 15.51 11.94 -8.26
N GLY A 216 15.82 12.63 -7.17
CA GLY A 216 15.16 12.43 -5.88
C GLY A 216 13.65 12.69 -5.95
N MET A 217 13.23 13.73 -6.70
CA MET A 217 11.81 14.01 -6.93
C MET A 217 11.11 12.87 -7.66
N LYS A 218 11.68 12.39 -8.78
CA LYS A 218 11.10 11.30 -9.58
C LYS A 218 11.00 10.01 -8.78
N THR A 219 12.07 9.62 -8.08
CA THR A 219 12.11 8.39 -7.28
C THR A 219 11.13 8.46 -6.13
N CYS A 220 11.16 9.54 -5.34
CA CYS A 220 10.28 9.69 -4.19
C CYS A 220 8.80 9.80 -4.62
N PHE A 221 8.49 10.51 -5.72
CA PHE A 221 7.12 10.59 -6.23
C PHE A 221 6.59 9.22 -6.66
N LYS A 222 7.39 8.45 -7.40
CA LYS A 222 7.03 7.09 -7.82
C LYS A 222 6.81 6.18 -6.61
N GLU A 223 7.64 6.31 -5.60
CA GLU A 223 7.52 5.51 -4.38
C GLU A 223 6.27 5.87 -3.57
N ILE A 224 5.92 7.16 -3.48
CA ILE A 224 4.72 7.60 -2.75
C ILE A 224 3.43 7.26 -3.50
N PHE A 225 3.37 7.53 -4.81
CA PHE A 225 2.13 7.46 -5.61
C PHE A 225 2.04 6.25 -6.55
N GLY A 226 3.08 5.42 -6.62
CA GLY A 226 3.07 4.16 -7.37
C GLY A 226 3.40 4.29 -8.84
N ASP A 227 3.53 5.50 -9.37
CA ASP A 227 3.69 5.74 -10.81
C ASP A 227 4.58 6.96 -11.07
N SER A 228 5.08 7.10 -12.28
CA SER A 228 5.75 8.33 -12.67
C SER A 228 4.77 9.52 -12.56
N MET A 229 5.29 10.71 -12.26
CA MET A 229 4.47 11.92 -12.12
C MET A 229 3.60 12.18 -13.36
N TYR A 230 4.16 11.94 -14.55
CA TYR A 230 3.41 12.11 -15.81
C TYR A 230 2.27 11.11 -15.94
N SER A 231 2.52 9.82 -15.71
CA SER A 231 1.49 8.76 -15.78
C SER A 231 0.41 8.97 -14.72
N TYR A 232 0.83 9.32 -13.50
CA TYR A 232 -0.07 9.63 -12.40
C TYR A 232 -1.02 10.79 -12.76
N LEU A 233 -0.46 11.94 -13.16
CA LEU A 233 -1.24 13.13 -13.51
C LEU A 233 -2.18 12.89 -14.70
N ARG A 234 -1.72 12.14 -15.70
CA ARG A 234 -2.56 11.74 -16.83
C ARG A 234 -3.77 10.92 -16.37
N ARG A 235 -3.57 9.91 -15.54
CA ARG A 235 -4.64 9.08 -14.98
C ARG A 235 -5.59 9.91 -14.10
N TYR A 236 -5.04 10.77 -13.26
CA TYR A 236 -5.82 11.67 -12.42
C TYR A 236 -6.72 12.60 -13.23
N ARG A 237 -6.19 13.27 -14.28
CA ARG A 237 -6.95 14.10 -15.22
C ARG A 237 -8.10 13.34 -15.87
N MET A 238 -7.89 12.10 -16.29
CA MET A 238 -8.95 11.28 -16.92
C MET A 238 -10.03 10.87 -15.93
N ASN A 239 -9.68 10.57 -14.69
CA ASN A 239 -10.66 10.25 -13.63
C ASN A 239 -11.52 11.48 -13.26
N VAL A 240 -10.91 12.66 -13.19
CA VAL A 240 -11.65 13.93 -12.98
C VAL A 240 -12.58 14.19 -14.17
N ALA A 241 -12.11 14.00 -15.40
CA ALA A 241 -12.95 14.15 -16.60
C ALA A 241 -14.10 13.13 -16.62
N ALA A 242 -13.89 11.88 -16.22
CA ALA A 242 -14.93 10.87 -16.11
C ALA A 242 -16.01 11.28 -15.10
N THR A 243 -15.59 11.86 -13.97
CA THR A 243 -16.52 12.40 -12.96
C THR A 243 -17.35 13.56 -13.54
N MET A 244 -16.72 14.51 -14.24
CA MET A 244 -17.42 15.63 -14.91
C MET A 244 -18.41 15.13 -15.97
N LEU A 245 -18.01 14.16 -16.79
CA LEU A 245 -18.89 13.57 -17.82
C LEU A 245 -20.14 12.90 -17.23
N ARG A 246 -20.02 12.33 -16.03
CA ARG A 246 -21.10 11.64 -15.34
C ARG A 246 -22.02 12.60 -14.58
N GLN A 247 -21.48 13.73 -14.10
CA GLN A 247 -22.25 14.70 -13.30
C GLN A 247 -22.99 15.73 -14.14
N ASP A 248 -22.50 16.04 -15.34
CA ASP A 248 -23.04 17.12 -16.16
C ASP A 248 -23.16 16.70 -17.64
N SER A 249 -24.38 16.41 -18.05
CA SER A 249 -24.70 16.06 -19.45
C SER A 249 -24.59 17.24 -20.41
N GLN A 250 -24.66 18.48 -19.91
CA GLN A 250 -24.69 19.69 -20.73
C GLN A 250 -23.30 20.21 -21.10
N LYS A 251 -22.29 19.95 -20.28
CA LYS A 251 -20.92 20.36 -20.58
C LYS A 251 -20.40 19.74 -21.86
N GLY A 252 -19.85 20.55 -22.77
CA GLY A 252 -19.22 20.09 -23.98
C GLY A 252 -17.99 19.23 -23.72
N ILE A 253 -17.73 18.23 -24.59
CA ILE A 253 -16.50 17.40 -24.49
C ILE A 253 -15.24 18.26 -24.56
N ALA A 254 -15.24 19.30 -25.42
CA ALA A 254 -14.12 20.24 -25.56
C ALA A 254 -13.92 21.08 -24.28
N GLU A 255 -15.01 21.49 -23.62
CA GLU A 255 -14.95 22.22 -22.37
C GLU A 255 -14.35 21.37 -21.23
N ILE A 256 -14.78 20.11 -21.13
CA ILE A 256 -14.21 19.16 -20.14
C ILE A 256 -12.73 18.91 -20.45
N ALA A 257 -12.36 18.74 -21.72
CA ALA A 257 -10.96 18.60 -22.14
C ALA A 257 -10.11 19.80 -21.65
N GLY A 258 -10.57 21.02 -21.87
CA GLY A 258 -9.92 22.24 -21.39
C GLY A 258 -9.82 22.30 -19.86
N ALA A 259 -10.89 21.94 -19.15
CA ALA A 259 -10.92 21.93 -17.68
C ALA A 259 -9.88 20.97 -17.05
N VAL A 260 -9.52 19.90 -17.76
CA VAL A 260 -8.50 18.94 -17.29
C VAL A 260 -7.14 19.13 -17.99
N GLY A 261 -6.90 20.29 -18.62
CA GLY A 261 -5.61 20.69 -19.16
C GLY A 261 -5.26 20.10 -20.53
N TYR A 262 -6.26 19.80 -21.38
CA TYR A 262 -6.05 19.40 -22.76
C TYR A 262 -6.54 20.48 -23.73
N GLU A 263 -5.62 21.07 -24.49
CA GLU A 263 -5.93 22.04 -25.54
C GLU A 263 -6.62 21.39 -26.75
N SER A 264 -6.33 20.11 -27.03
CA SER A 264 -6.89 19.38 -28.15
C SER A 264 -7.90 18.33 -27.71
N PRO A 265 -9.19 18.45 -28.11
CA PRO A 265 -10.21 17.45 -27.84
C PRO A 265 -9.87 16.05 -28.39
N SER A 266 -9.14 15.97 -29.52
CA SER A 266 -8.71 14.69 -30.09
C SER A 266 -7.65 14.01 -29.24
N LYS A 267 -6.64 14.76 -28.73
CA LYS A 267 -5.64 14.23 -27.80
C LYS A 267 -6.28 13.80 -26.49
N PHE A 268 -7.25 14.58 -26.00
CA PHE A 268 -8.05 14.23 -24.83
C PHE A 268 -8.81 12.90 -25.03
N ALA A 269 -9.57 12.77 -26.13
CA ALA A 269 -10.36 11.57 -26.42
C ALA A 269 -9.48 10.31 -26.50
N THR A 270 -8.29 10.45 -27.12
CA THR A 270 -7.31 9.35 -27.19
C THR A 270 -6.79 8.97 -25.78
N ALA A 271 -6.40 9.96 -24.97
CA ALA A 271 -5.92 9.73 -23.61
C ALA A 271 -7.00 9.11 -22.71
N PHE A 272 -8.24 9.62 -22.83
CA PHE A 272 -9.38 9.13 -22.09
C PHE A 272 -9.69 7.66 -22.40
N ARG A 273 -9.73 7.31 -23.71
CA ARG A 273 -9.94 5.91 -24.12
C ARG A 273 -8.83 4.97 -23.63
N GLN A 274 -7.58 5.43 -23.63
CA GLN A 274 -6.45 4.62 -23.14
C GLN A 274 -6.52 4.36 -21.62
N VAL A 275 -7.08 5.28 -20.83
CA VAL A 275 -7.15 5.17 -19.36
C VAL A 275 -8.47 4.53 -18.91
N ILE A 276 -9.59 4.92 -19.52
CA ILE A 276 -10.94 4.53 -19.09
C ILE A 276 -11.50 3.35 -19.92
N GLY A 277 -10.88 3.05 -21.07
CA GLY A 277 -11.30 1.97 -21.96
C GLY A 277 -12.37 2.35 -22.99
N GLN A 278 -13.03 3.49 -22.85
CA GLN A 278 -14.10 4.01 -23.71
C GLN A 278 -13.81 5.43 -24.16
N THR A 279 -14.43 5.88 -25.25
CA THR A 279 -14.36 7.29 -25.63
C THR A 279 -15.20 8.14 -24.66
N PRO A 280 -14.91 9.46 -24.50
CA PRO A 280 -15.68 10.33 -23.62
C PRO A 280 -17.19 10.35 -23.95
N MET A 281 -17.54 10.24 -25.23
CA MET A 281 -18.92 10.22 -25.68
C MET A 281 -19.63 8.91 -25.34
N GLU A 282 -18.97 7.76 -25.57
CA GLU A 282 -19.50 6.44 -25.18
C GLU A 282 -19.67 6.35 -23.67
N TYR A 283 -18.68 6.80 -22.90
CA TYR A 283 -18.72 6.84 -21.45
C TYR A 283 -19.91 7.69 -20.93
N ARG A 284 -20.12 8.88 -21.48
CA ARG A 284 -21.28 9.72 -21.13
C ARG A 284 -22.60 9.01 -21.39
N LYS A 285 -22.77 8.40 -22.59
CA LYS A 285 -24.00 7.70 -22.96
C LYS A 285 -24.34 6.49 -22.07
N SER A 286 -23.37 5.95 -21.34
CA SER A 286 -23.64 4.85 -20.41
C SER A 286 -24.33 5.29 -19.11
N PHE A 287 -24.48 6.61 -18.88
CA PHE A 287 -25.12 7.18 -17.67
C PHE A 287 -26.39 8.00 -17.97
N PHE A 288 -26.60 8.38 -19.23
CA PHE A 288 -27.73 9.14 -19.68
C PHE A 288 -28.37 8.48 -20.93
#